data_de8c35bb2e0e3c4dc312aad0a2f0d6aa
#
_entry.id   de8c35bb2e0e3c4dc312aad0a2f0d6aa
#
_cell.length_a   1.000
_cell.length_b   1.000
_cell.length_c   1.000
_cell.angle_alpha   90.00
_cell.angle_beta   90.00
_cell.angle_gamma   90.00
#
_symmetry.space_group_name_H-M   'P 1'
#
loop_
_entity.id
_entity.type
_entity.pdbx_description
1 polymer ?
#
loop_
_entity_poly.entity_id
_entity_poly.type
_entity_poly.pdbx_seq_one_letter_code
_entity_poly.pdbx_strand_id
1 'polypeptide(L)'
;TKDNMEISLAYGKTGLKVNLPERVTTVVKPLDIPSLPEQEDALKTALRNPVGGPSLRDLGQGIPTIGISVCDITRPIPTSRILPIVLDELKHVPAAKITIFIATGTHRSINSDDLELILGKQVLDSNYRIICHNAFDPHNLEKIGSSTTGIPILLNKQWLNCQTRIAISLVQPHFFAGFSGGPKMVAPGLAGFETIMGLHSS
;
A
#
# COMPACT_ATOMS: atom_id res chain seq x y z
N THR A 1 -39.01 -17.99 20.41
CA THR A 1 -37.85 -18.40 21.20
C THR A 1 -36.71 -17.42 20.99
N LYS A 2 -36.38 -16.68 22.10
CA LYS A 2 -35.53 -15.48 22.09
C LYS A 2 -34.02 -15.80 22.26
N ASP A 3 -33.47 -16.77 21.56
CA ASP A 3 -32.10 -17.18 21.78
C ASP A 3 -31.19 -16.97 20.53
N ASN A 4 -31.53 -16.03 19.63
CA ASN A 4 -30.72 -15.68 18.49
C ASN A 4 -30.29 -14.22 18.56
N MET A 5 -29.00 -13.96 18.28
CA MET A 5 -28.46 -12.62 18.05
C MET A 5 -28.39 -12.34 16.55
N GLU A 6 -28.79 -11.14 16.13
CA GLU A 6 -28.61 -10.66 14.77
C GLU A 6 -27.19 -10.06 14.66
N ILE A 7 -26.42 -10.53 13.70
CA ILE A 7 -25.06 -10.05 13.41
C ILE A 7 -25.05 -9.52 11.97
N SER A 8 -24.51 -8.31 11.79
CA SER A 8 -24.24 -7.75 10.46
C SER A 8 -22.83 -8.11 10.03
N LEU A 9 -22.71 -8.81 8.90
CA LEU A 9 -21.44 -9.13 8.26
C LEU A 9 -21.19 -8.16 7.09
N ALA A 10 -19.95 -7.79 6.83
CA ALA A 10 -19.58 -7.04 5.65
C ALA A 10 -19.79 -7.91 4.40
N TYR A 11 -20.75 -7.52 3.55
CA TYR A 11 -21.07 -8.22 2.30
C TYR A 11 -21.66 -7.23 1.29
N GLY A 12 -21.03 -7.11 0.13
CA GLY A 12 -21.43 -6.16 -0.89
C GLY A 12 -21.47 -4.70 -0.38
N LYS A 13 -22.46 -3.94 -0.80
CA LYS A 13 -22.62 -2.52 -0.40
C LYS A 13 -23.50 -2.32 0.84
N THR A 14 -24.35 -3.29 1.16
CA THR A 14 -25.41 -3.16 2.20
C THR A 14 -25.17 -4.05 3.42
N GLY A 15 -24.18 -4.91 3.38
CA GLY A 15 -23.96 -5.92 4.40
C GLY A 15 -24.94 -7.11 4.31
N LEU A 16 -24.72 -8.11 5.14
CA LEU A 16 -25.56 -9.29 5.29
C LEU A 16 -25.93 -9.47 6.76
N LYS A 17 -27.23 -9.51 7.08
CA LYS A 17 -27.73 -9.82 8.42
C LYS A 17 -27.90 -11.33 8.56
N VAL A 18 -27.32 -11.88 9.61
CA VAL A 18 -27.43 -13.30 9.96
C VAL A 18 -27.92 -13.44 11.41
N ASN A 19 -28.80 -14.41 11.64
CA ASN A 19 -29.29 -14.74 12.96
C ASN A 19 -28.59 -16.02 13.45
N LEU A 20 -27.83 -15.91 14.53
CA LEU A 20 -27.06 -17.02 15.09
C LEU A 20 -27.53 -17.32 16.51
N PRO A 21 -27.47 -18.61 16.96
CA PRO A 21 -27.82 -18.96 18.34
C PRO A 21 -26.88 -18.29 19.34
N GLU A 22 -27.37 -17.42 20.19
CA GLU A 22 -26.57 -16.66 21.17
C GLU A 22 -25.74 -17.57 22.10
N ARG A 23 -26.31 -18.69 22.49
CA ARG A 23 -25.69 -19.63 23.44
C ARG A 23 -24.36 -20.25 22.96
N VAL A 24 -24.15 -20.35 21.64
CA VAL A 24 -22.97 -21.00 21.03
C VAL A 24 -22.20 -20.06 20.10
N THR A 25 -22.51 -18.75 20.14
CA THR A 25 -21.90 -17.77 19.26
C THR A 25 -21.09 -16.76 20.07
N THR A 26 -19.83 -16.60 19.72
CA THR A 26 -18.97 -15.54 20.25
C THR A 26 -18.59 -14.60 19.12
N VAL A 27 -18.90 -13.31 19.27
CA VAL A 27 -18.51 -12.26 18.31
C VAL A 27 -17.20 -11.64 18.75
N VAL A 28 -16.11 -11.91 18.05
CA VAL A 28 -14.82 -11.28 18.28
C VAL A 28 -14.74 -10.01 17.44
N LYS A 29 -14.55 -8.87 18.10
CA LYS A 29 -14.37 -7.57 17.43
C LYS A 29 -13.00 -7.00 17.79
N PRO A 30 -12.37 -6.24 16.87
CA PRO A 30 -11.19 -5.45 17.24
C PRO A 30 -11.58 -4.41 18.29
N LEU A 31 -10.61 -3.97 19.08
CA LEU A 31 -10.81 -2.84 19.98
C LEU A 31 -11.03 -1.57 19.16
N ASP A 32 -12.06 -0.80 19.53
CA ASP A 32 -12.27 0.54 18.99
C ASP A 32 -11.15 1.46 19.50
N ILE A 33 -10.26 1.86 18.60
CA ILE A 33 -9.23 2.84 18.88
C ILE A 33 -9.73 4.19 18.34
N PRO A 34 -9.82 5.23 19.16
CA PRO A 34 -10.25 6.54 18.68
C PRO A 34 -9.31 7.07 17.61
N SER A 35 -9.87 7.75 16.62
CA SER A 35 -9.08 8.42 15.58
C SER A 35 -8.14 9.43 16.22
N LEU A 36 -6.94 9.59 15.62
CA LEU A 36 -6.03 10.65 16.02
C LEU A 36 -6.70 12.01 15.80
N PRO A 37 -6.70 12.91 16.80
CA PRO A 37 -7.00 14.32 16.55
C PRO A 37 -5.92 14.89 15.64
N GLU A 38 -6.25 15.94 14.88
CA GLU A 38 -5.28 16.65 14.01
C GLU A 38 -4.41 15.69 13.18
N GLN A 39 -5.05 14.81 12.40
CA GLN A 39 -4.40 13.72 11.65
C GLN A 39 -3.26 14.19 10.74
N GLU A 40 -3.42 15.36 10.11
CA GLU A 40 -2.38 15.94 9.23
C GLU A 40 -1.13 16.33 10.00
N ASP A 41 -1.30 16.98 11.15
CA ASP A 41 -0.17 17.41 11.97
C ASP A 41 0.52 16.23 12.63
N ALA A 42 -0.25 15.21 13.04
CA ALA A 42 0.31 13.96 13.53
C ALA A 42 1.18 13.27 12.46
N LEU A 43 0.70 13.22 11.20
CA LEU A 43 1.45 12.66 10.10
C LEU A 43 2.70 13.47 9.78
N LYS A 44 2.61 14.81 9.68
CA LYS A 44 3.78 15.69 9.49
C LYS A 44 4.82 15.49 10.59
N THR A 45 4.35 15.40 11.84
CA THR A 45 5.23 15.18 12.99
C THR A 45 5.95 13.84 12.88
N ALA A 46 5.24 12.77 12.52
CA ALA A 46 5.84 11.44 12.33
C ALA A 46 6.87 11.41 11.19
N LEU A 47 6.60 12.09 10.07
CA LEU A 47 7.54 12.17 8.94
C LEU A 47 8.81 12.96 9.27
N ARG A 48 8.72 13.92 10.19
CA ARG A 48 9.86 14.73 10.66
C ARG A 48 10.63 14.08 11.81
N ASN A 49 9.97 13.21 12.58
CA ASN A 49 10.54 12.50 13.73
C ASN A 49 10.33 10.98 13.55
N PRO A 50 11.02 10.35 12.58
CA PRO A 50 10.84 8.93 12.31
C PRO A 50 11.34 8.08 13.49
N VAL A 51 10.81 6.86 13.62
CA VAL A 51 11.26 5.88 14.64
C VAL A 51 12.73 5.50 14.44
N GLY A 52 13.23 5.62 13.21
CA GLY A 52 14.64 5.35 12.90
C GLY A 52 15.04 6.02 11.58
N GLY A 53 16.32 6.33 11.46
CA GLY A 53 16.88 7.01 10.29
C GLY A 53 16.60 8.53 10.26
N PRO A 54 16.99 9.19 9.16
CA PRO A 54 16.77 10.62 8.96
C PRO A 54 15.28 10.93 8.67
N SER A 55 14.89 12.19 8.85
CA SER A 55 13.55 12.65 8.48
C SER A 55 13.31 12.48 6.99
N LEU A 56 12.03 12.44 6.58
CA LEU A 56 11.70 12.33 5.15
C LEU A 56 12.26 13.50 4.35
N ARG A 57 12.27 14.69 4.93
CA ARG A 57 12.84 15.90 4.33
C ARG A 57 14.35 15.76 4.09
N ASP A 58 15.08 15.20 5.04
CA ASP A 58 16.53 15.00 4.91
C ASP A 58 16.87 13.89 3.93
N LEU A 59 16.04 12.83 3.87
CA LEU A 59 16.17 11.76 2.88
C LEU A 59 16.07 12.24 1.43
N GLY A 60 15.32 13.33 1.18
CA GLY A 60 15.16 13.90 -0.15
C GLY A 60 16.35 14.76 -0.62
N GLN A 61 17.28 15.13 0.26
CA GLN A 61 18.39 16.02 -0.09
C GLN A 61 19.47 15.30 -0.90
N GLY A 62 19.85 15.92 -2.04
CA GLY A 62 20.91 15.39 -2.91
C GLY A 62 20.57 14.08 -3.63
N ILE A 63 19.34 13.58 -3.54
CA ILE A 63 18.93 12.31 -4.15
C ILE A 63 18.40 12.55 -5.56
N PRO A 64 18.91 11.85 -6.58
CA PRO A 64 18.48 12.06 -7.95
C PRO A 64 17.11 11.49 -8.29
N THR A 65 16.64 10.41 -7.61
CA THR A 65 15.36 9.76 -7.92
C THR A 65 14.69 9.16 -6.69
N ILE A 66 13.38 9.41 -6.55
CA ILE A 66 12.54 8.88 -5.48
C ILE A 66 11.40 8.07 -6.07
N GLY A 67 11.23 6.84 -5.58
CA GLY A 67 10.06 6.01 -5.83
C GLY A 67 9.14 6.00 -4.62
N ILE A 68 7.85 6.28 -4.81
CA ILE A 68 6.83 6.19 -3.77
C ILE A 68 5.84 5.09 -4.18
N SER A 69 5.82 3.99 -3.44
CA SER A 69 4.87 2.90 -3.63
C SER A 69 3.64 3.13 -2.78
N VAL A 70 2.46 3.06 -3.39
CA VAL A 70 1.16 3.19 -2.73
C VAL A 70 0.29 1.96 -3.00
N CYS A 71 -0.64 1.67 -2.09
CA CYS A 71 -1.59 0.57 -2.27
C CYS A 71 -2.52 0.83 -3.46
N ASP A 72 -2.99 -0.24 -4.07
CA ASP A 72 -4.08 -0.21 -5.03
C ASP A 72 -5.45 -0.02 -4.35
N ILE A 73 -6.51 0.03 -5.16
CA ILE A 73 -7.89 0.27 -4.71
C ILE A 73 -8.43 -0.81 -3.76
N THR A 74 -7.80 -1.98 -3.68
CA THR A 74 -8.27 -3.07 -2.82
C THR A 74 -7.96 -2.87 -1.34
N ARG A 75 -7.18 -1.85 -0.98
CA ARG A 75 -6.81 -1.54 0.41
C ARG A 75 -7.49 -0.26 0.88
N PRO A 76 -8.21 -0.29 2.02
CA PRO A 76 -8.92 0.88 2.55
C PRO A 76 -7.96 1.86 3.26
N ILE A 77 -6.98 2.36 2.54
CA ILE A 77 -6.04 3.39 3.00
C ILE A 77 -6.38 4.72 2.33
N PRO A 78 -6.48 5.84 3.06
CA PRO A 78 -6.78 7.15 2.49
C PRO A 78 -5.53 7.77 1.82
N THR A 79 -5.00 7.10 0.79
CA THR A 79 -3.78 7.51 0.08
C THR A 79 -3.90 8.93 -0.46
N SER A 80 -5.07 9.31 -0.99
CA SER A 80 -5.34 10.66 -1.51
C SER A 80 -5.21 11.79 -0.47
N ARG A 81 -5.27 11.46 0.83
CA ARG A 81 -5.03 12.41 1.93
C ARG A 81 -3.59 12.35 2.45
N ILE A 82 -2.97 11.16 2.44
CA ILE A 82 -1.62 10.94 2.97
C ILE A 82 -0.56 11.41 1.98
N LEU A 83 -0.70 11.04 0.71
CA LEU A 83 0.32 11.28 -0.31
C LEU A 83 0.64 12.76 -0.52
N PRO A 84 -0.33 13.71 -0.55
CA PRO A 84 -0.02 15.13 -0.63
C PRO A 84 0.87 15.63 0.51
N ILE A 85 0.67 15.12 1.73
CA ILE A 85 1.49 15.50 2.90
C ILE A 85 2.92 14.97 2.76
N VAL A 86 3.07 13.74 2.28
CA VAL A 86 4.39 13.15 1.96
C VAL A 86 5.10 13.95 0.88
N LEU A 87 4.38 14.35 -0.17
CA LEU A 87 4.93 15.14 -1.27
C LEU A 87 5.29 16.57 -0.84
N ASP A 88 4.55 17.18 0.10
CA ASP A 88 4.93 18.49 0.67
C ASP A 88 6.24 18.42 1.46
N GLU A 89 6.50 17.36 2.20
CA GLU A 89 7.79 17.15 2.86
C GLU A 89 8.95 16.96 1.85
N LEU A 90 8.64 16.55 0.61
CA LEU A 90 9.59 16.36 -0.50
C LEU A 90 9.58 17.50 -1.53
N LYS A 91 8.91 18.62 -1.27
CA LYS A 91 8.74 19.74 -2.24
C LYS A 91 10.04 20.38 -2.74
N HIS A 92 11.14 20.16 -2.03
CA HIS A 92 12.49 20.56 -2.46
C HIS A 92 13.09 19.66 -3.54
N VAL A 93 12.47 18.48 -3.80
CA VAL A 93 12.84 17.54 -4.87
C VAL A 93 11.98 17.86 -6.10
N PRO A 94 12.58 18.08 -7.29
CA PRO A 94 11.80 18.30 -8.51
C PRO A 94 10.81 17.16 -8.78
N ALA A 95 9.58 17.48 -9.14
CA ALA A 95 8.52 16.49 -9.40
C ALA A 95 8.93 15.44 -10.45
N ALA A 96 9.69 15.84 -11.47
CA ALA A 96 10.22 14.94 -12.51
C ALA A 96 11.18 13.85 -11.97
N LYS A 97 11.66 13.99 -10.73
CA LYS A 97 12.51 13.00 -10.04
C LYS A 97 11.75 12.09 -9.10
N ILE A 98 10.45 12.32 -8.94
CA ILE A 98 9.56 11.51 -8.09
C ILE A 98 8.66 10.67 -8.99
N THR A 99 8.65 9.37 -8.76
CA THR A 99 7.74 8.43 -9.43
C THR A 99 6.84 7.75 -8.41
N ILE A 100 5.54 7.80 -8.64
CA ILE A 100 4.52 7.15 -7.82
C ILE A 100 4.19 5.81 -8.45
N PHE A 101 4.28 4.73 -7.69
CA PHE A 101 4.00 3.37 -8.13
C PHE A 101 2.73 2.86 -7.45
N ILE A 102 1.74 2.44 -8.25
CA ILE A 102 0.60 1.70 -7.72
C ILE A 102 0.98 0.22 -7.62
N ALA A 103 1.06 -0.28 -6.41
CA ALA A 103 1.51 -1.65 -6.09
C ALA A 103 0.35 -2.65 -6.26
N THR A 104 0.07 -3.02 -7.49
CA THR A 104 -1.05 -3.89 -7.87
C THR A 104 -0.78 -5.38 -7.67
N GLY A 105 0.49 -5.80 -7.66
CA GLY A 105 0.83 -7.23 -7.70
C GLY A 105 0.14 -7.92 -8.89
N THR A 106 -0.64 -8.98 -8.59
CA THR A 106 -1.46 -9.72 -9.58
C THR A 106 -2.90 -9.27 -9.66
N HIS A 107 -3.27 -8.17 -8.98
CA HIS A 107 -4.62 -7.63 -9.04
C HIS A 107 -4.95 -7.10 -10.44
N ARG A 108 -6.24 -6.80 -10.69
CA ARG A 108 -6.68 -6.23 -11.96
C ARG A 108 -5.98 -4.91 -12.28
N SER A 109 -5.95 -4.58 -13.56
CA SER A 109 -5.46 -3.28 -14.02
C SER A 109 -6.26 -2.12 -13.40
N ILE A 110 -5.57 -1.03 -13.14
CA ILE A 110 -6.10 0.21 -12.60
C ILE A 110 -6.61 1.08 -13.75
N ASN A 111 -7.85 1.57 -13.65
CA ASN A 111 -8.44 2.53 -14.59
C ASN A 111 -8.32 3.97 -14.07
N SER A 112 -8.81 4.94 -14.85
CA SER A 112 -8.75 6.37 -14.51
C SER A 112 -9.50 6.71 -13.22
N ASP A 113 -10.68 6.11 -13.02
CA ASP A 113 -11.51 6.36 -11.84
C ASP A 113 -10.86 5.80 -10.58
N ASP A 114 -10.24 4.61 -10.69
CA ASP A 114 -9.43 4.04 -9.61
C ASP A 114 -8.25 4.95 -9.24
N LEU A 115 -7.55 5.51 -10.26
CA LEU A 115 -6.42 6.42 -10.01
C LEU A 115 -6.87 7.68 -9.26
N GLU A 116 -8.01 8.25 -9.63
CA GLU A 116 -8.55 9.42 -8.93
C GLU A 116 -8.92 9.09 -7.48
N LEU A 117 -9.52 7.93 -7.23
CA LEU A 117 -9.84 7.48 -5.87
C LEU A 117 -8.57 7.23 -5.03
N ILE A 118 -7.52 6.66 -5.62
CA ILE A 118 -6.28 6.33 -4.91
C ILE A 118 -5.45 7.58 -4.64
N LEU A 119 -5.19 8.40 -5.67
CA LEU A 119 -4.21 9.48 -5.61
C LEU A 119 -4.84 10.85 -5.32
N GLY A 120 -6.11 11.02 -5.67
CA GLY A 120 -6.80 12.29 -5.64
C GLY A 120 -6.42 13.21 -6.81
N LYS A 121 -7.35 14.10 -7.16
CA LYS A 121 -7.20 15.00 -8.30
C LYS A 121 -5.96 15.89 -8.21
N GLN A 122 -5.65 16.39 -7.02
CA GLN A 122 -4.48 17.25 -6.80
C GLN A 122 -3.16 16.60 -7.26
N VAL A 123 -2.98 15.30 -6.99
CA VAL A 123 -1.77 14.56 -7.39
C VAL A 123 -1.81 14.25 -8.87
N LEU A 124 -2.98 13.89 -9.42
CA LEU A 124 -3.14 13.60 -10.85
C LEU A 124 -2.89 14.81 -11.74
N ASP A 125 -3.32 16.00 -11.31
CA ASP A 125 -3.12 17.27 -12.04
C ASP A 125 -1.66 17.79 -11.92
N SER A 126 -0.82 17.10 -11.12
CA SER A 126 0.59 17.45 -10.93
C SER A 126 1.48 16.73 -11.95
N ASN A 127 2.74 17.20 -12.09
CA ASN A 127 3.71 16.65 -13.05
C ASN A 127 4.47 15.42 -12.50
N TYR A 128 3.91 14.68 -11.55
CA TYR A 128 4.52 13.44 -11.07
C TYR A 128 4.35 12.32 -12.10
N ARG A 129 5.37 11.50 -12.25
CA ARG A 129 5.27 10.27 -13.03
C ARG A 129 4.50 9.23 -12.23
N ILE A 130 3.45 8.64 -12.83
CA ILE A 130 2.64 7.59 -12.21
C ILE A 130 2.82 6.31 -13.01
N ILE A 131 3.08 5.20 -12.30
CA ILE A 131 3.27 3.87 -12.90
C ILE A 131 2.34 2.90 -12.18
N CYS A 132 1.38 2.35 -12.92
CA CYS A 132 0.63 1.18 -12.48
C CYS A 132 1.47 -0.07 -12.75
N HIS A 133 1.82 -0.80 -11.70
CA HIS A 133 2.62 -2.00 -11.86
C HIS A 133 1.81 -3.09 -12.60
N ASN A 134 2.51 -3.89 -13.40
CA ASN A 134 1.96 -5.08 -14.05
C ASN A 134 2.91 -6.26 -13.83
N ALA A 135 2.49 -7.20 -12.99
CA ALA A 135 3.27 -8.38 -12.64
C ALA A 135 3.49 -9.34 -13.84
N PHE A 136 2.71 -9.19 -14.91
CA PHE A 136 2.74 -10.05 -16.10
C PHE A 136 3.55 -9.47 -17.26
N ASP A 137 4.08 -8.25 -17.12
CA ASP A 137 4.87 -7.60 -18.15
C ASP A 137 6.38 -7.83 -17.96
N PRO A 138 6.99 -8.80 -18.68
CA PRO A 138 8.41 -9.14 -18.52
C PRO A 138 9.35 -8.00 -18.94
N HIS A 139 8.90 -7.06 -19.77
CA HIS A 139 9.72 -5.94 -20.22
C HIS A 139 9.98 -4.93 -19.10
N ASN A 140 9.06 -4.83 -18.15
CA ASN A 140 9.15 -3.95 -16.98
C ASN A 140 9.64 -4.65 -15.71
N LEU A 141 10.06 -5.91 -15.80
CA LEU A 141 10.60 -6.69 -14.71
C LEU A 141 12.09 -6.93 -14.87
N GLU A 142 12.80 -6.99 -13.75
CA GLU A 142 14.21 -7.34 -13.68
C GLU A 142 14.43 -8.42 -12.62
N LYS A 143 15.18 -9.48 -12.97
CA LYS A 143 15.57 -10.53 -12.04
C LYS A 143 16.79 -10.07 -11.26
N ILE A 144 16.63 -9.88 -9.94
CA ILE A 144 17.72 -9.47 -9.05
C ILE A 144 18.38 -10.63 -8.30
N GLY A 145 17.85 -11.84 -8.47
CA GLY A 145 18.39 -13.04 -7.82
C GLY A 145 17.34 -14.13 -7.63
N SER A 146 17.62 -14.99 -6.67
CA SER A 146 16.67 -16.01 -6.19
C SER A 146 16.72 -16.09 -4.67
N SER A 147 15.60 -16.48 -4.05
CA SER A 147 15.56 -16.75 -2.60
C SER A 147 16.38 -17.98 -2.25
N THR A 148 16.59 -18.22 -0.96
CA THR A 148 17.24 -19.43 -0.44
C THR A 148 16.47 -20.72 -0.78
N THR A 149 15.17 -20.59 -1.07
CA THR A 149 14.30 -21.70 -1.50
C THR A 149 14.19 -21.81 -3.03
N GLY A 150 14.98 -21.03 -3.80
CA GLY A 150 15.02 -21.09 -5.25
C GLY A 150 13.95 -20.26 -5.98
N ILE A 151 13.11 -19.50 -5.27
CA ILE A 151 12.10 -18.62 -5.87
C ILE A 151 12.81 -17.47 -6.62
N PRO A 152 12.56 -17.25 -7.93
CA PRO A 152 13.16 -16.13 -8.64
C PRO A 152 12.63 -14.80 -8.11
N ILE A 153 13.49 -13.83 -7.92
CA ILE A 153 13.12 -12.49 -7.45
C ILE A 153 13.12 -11.54 -8.64
N LEU A 154 11.92 -11.32 -9.19
CA LEU A 154 11.65 -10.36 -10.26
C LEU A 154 10.93 -9.14 -9.68
N LEU A 155 11.47 -7.96 -9.89
CA LEU A 155 10.88 -6.71 -9.42
C LEU A 155 10.75 -5.69 -10.55
N ASN A 156 9.90 -4.69 -10.35
CA ASN A 156 9.72 -3.60 -11.29
C ASN A 156 11.05 -2.84 -11.52
N LYS A 157 11.53 -2.80 -12.77
CA LYS A 157 12.81 -2.16 -13.15
C LYS A 157 12.88 -0.70 -12.75
N GLN A 158 11.79 0.03 -12.94
CA GLN A 158 11.77 1.46 -12.65
C GLN A 158 11.80 1.74 -11.15
N TRP A 159 11.20 0.84 -10.35
CA TRP A 159 11.33 0.87 -8.89
C TRP A 159 12.78 0.60 -8.45
N LEU A 160 13.43 -0.37 -9.06
CA LEU A 160 14.84 -0.70 -8.77
C LEU A 160 15.78 0.46 -9.09
N ASN A 161 15.47 1.26 -10.11
CA ASN A 161 16.24 2.43 -10.51
C ASN A 161 16.06 3.65 -9.59
N CYS A 162 15.11 3.63 -8.67
CA CYS A 162 14.95 4.69 -7.69
C CYS A 162 16.00 4.54 -6.58
N GLN A 163 16.72 5.61 -6.27
CA GLN A 163 17.73 5.59 -5.20
C GLN A 163 17.10 5.58 -3.81
N THR A 164 16.07 6.39 -3.61
CA THR A 164 15.26 6.35 -2.39
C THR A 164 13.91 5.75 -2.70
N ARG A 165 13.46 4.84 -1.83
CA ARG A 165 12.21 4.11 -1.99
C ARG A 165 11.36 4.25 -0.75
N ILE A 166 10.14 4.75 -0.92
CA ILE A 166 9.18 5.03 0.15
C ILE A 166 7.96 4.15 -0.08
N ALA A 167 7.49 3.45 0.95
CA ALA A 167 6.27 2.67 0.90
C ALA A 167 5.20 3.29 1.79
N ILE A 168 4.08 3.71 1.20
CA ILE A 168 2.88 4.15 1.92
C ILE A 168 1.90 2.99 1.93
N SER A 169 1.60 2.46 3.10
CA SER A 169 0.86 1.22 3.20
C SER A 169 -0.03 1.13 4.43
N LEU A 170 -1.05 0.28 4.33
CA LEU A 170 -1.88 -0.12 5.46
C LEU A 170 -1.26 -1.34 6.15
N VAL A 171 -0.94 -1.20 7.44
CA VAL A 171 -0.45 -2.32 8.26
C VAL A 171 -1.62 -2.88 9.06
N GLN A 172 -1.93 -4.14 8.81
CA GLN A 172 -2.98 -4.89 9.51
C GLN A 172 -2.63 -6.37 9.54
N PRO A 173 -3.18 -7.17 10.48
CA PRO A 173 -3.00 -8.61 10.49
C PRO A 173 -3.44 -9.23 9.15
N HIS A 174 -2.68 -10.21 8.68
CA HIS A 174 -2.94 -10.90 7.43
C HIS A 174 -2.79 -12.41 7.65
N PHE A 175 -3.83 -13.17 7.31
CA PHE A 175 -3.94 -14.60 7.61
C PHE A 175 -2.81 -15.46 6.99
N PHE A 176 -2.20 -15.00 5.92
CA PHE A 176 -1.16 -15.73 5.20
C PHE A 176 0.25 -15.16 5.44
N ALA A 177 0.43 -13.85 5.36
CA ALA A 177 1.74 -13.20 5.43
C ALA A 177 2.08 -12.64 6.83
N GLY A 178 1.28 -12.92 7.87
CA GLY A 178 1.39 -12.31 9.18
C GLY A 178 0.84 -10.88 9.20
N PHE A 179 1.46 -9.96 8.46
CA PHE A 179 0.99 -8.57 8.34
C PHE A 179 1.00 -8.10 6.88
N SER A 180 0.09 -7.18 6.56
CA SER A 180 0.12 -6.39 5.33
C SER A 180 1.06 -5.19 5.49
N GLY A 181 1.26 -4.44 4.40
CA GLY A 181 2.10 -3.25 4.39
C GLY A 181 3.60 -3.53 4.40
N GLY A 182 4.40 -2.48 4.60
CA GLY A 182 5.85 -2.60 4.64
C GLY A 182 6.45 -3.32 3.43
N PRO A 183 7.24 -4.40 3.64
CA PRO A 183 7.86 -5.18 2.56
C PRO A 183 6.88 -5.73 1.52
N LYS A 184 5.61 -5.94 1.87
CA LYS A 184 4.57 -6.37 0.91
C LYS A 184 4.30 -5.36 -0.19
N MET A 185 4.62 -4.10 0.00
CA MET A 185 4.53 -3.09 -1.06
C MET A 185 5.55 -3.33 -2.17
N VAL A 186 6.62 -4.06 -1.87
CA VAL A 186 7.66 -4.44 -2.84
C VAL A 186 7.39 -5.85 -3.38
N ALA A 187 7.22 -6.82 -2.49
CA ALA A 187 6.88 -8.18 -2.85
C ALA A 187 5.71 -8.67 -1.96
N PRO A 188 4.51 -8.89 -2.53
CA PRO A 188 4.15 -9.02 -3.94
C PRO A 188 3.87 -7.72 -4.71
N GLY A 189 3.73 -6.55 -4.09
CA GLY A 189 3.14 -5.34 -4.65
C GLY A 189 3.75 -4.86 -5.98
N LEU A 190 5.08 -4.92 -6.12
CA LEU A 190 5.84 -4.52 -7.31
C LEU A 190 6.66 -5.70 -7.89
N ALA A 191 6.31 -6.93 -7.52
CA ALA A 191 7.00 -8.13 -7.99
C ALA A 191 6.37 -8.72 -9.25
N GLY A 192 7.15 -9.52 -9.97
CA GLY A 192 6.67 -10.29 -11.10
C GLY A 192 5.85 -11.52 -10.68
N PHE A 193 5.01 -12.01 -11.59
CA PHE A 193 4.08 -13.12 -11.35
C PHE A 193 4.78 -14.37 -10.76
N GLU A 194 5.92 -14.77 -11.31
CA GLU A 194 6.66 -15.95 -10.83
C GLU A 194 7.10 -15.78 -9.36
N THR A 195 7.58 -14.59 -8.99
CA THR A 195 7.94 -14.28 -7.60
C THR A 195 6.73 -14.37 -6.69
N ILE A 196 5.60 -13.78 -7.12
CA ILE A 196 4.36 -13.77 -6.33
C ILE A 196 3.86 -15.20 -6.11
N MET A 197 3.83 -16.01 -7.16
CA MET A 197 3.40 -17.41 -7.06
C MET A 197 4.34 -18.24 -6.18
N GLY A 198 5.64 -18.03 -6.30
CA GLY A 198 6.62 -18.67 -5.43
C GLY A 198 6.44 -18.32 -3.95
N LEU A 199 6.11 -17.06 -3.63
CA LEU A 199 5.82 -16.62 -2.26
C LEU A 199 4.51 -17.19 -1.70
N HIS A 200 3.59 -17.65 -2.55
CA HIS A 200 2.31 -18.22 -2.17
C HIS A 200 2.29 -19.76 -2.26
N SER A 201 3.36 -20.38 -2.77
CA SER A 201 3.53 -21.83 -2.78
C SER A 201 4.27 -22.25 -1.50
N SER A 202 3.54 -22.69 -0.50
CA SER A 202 4.08 -23.30 0.72
C SER A 202 3.78 -24.79 0.75
#